data_1ca78517c7e20ae72ad8a8457ff376fd
#
_entry.id   1ca78517c7e20ae72ad8a8457ff376fd
#
_cell.length_a   1.000
_cell.length_b   1.000
_cell.length_c   1.000
_cell.angle_alpha   90.00
_cell.angle_beta   90.00
_cell.angle_gamma   90.00
#
_symmetry.space_group_name_H-M   'P 1'
#
loop_
_entity.id
_entity.type
_entity.pdbx_description
1 polymer ?
#
loop_
_entity_poly.entity_id
_entity_poly.type
_entity_poly.pdbx_seq_one_letter_code
_entity_poly.pdbx_strand_id
1 'polypeptide(L)'
;MTKKWINWNENELINESDADFVHSTKFKLLIFSFLIIFFLLINLRIIEVLSLADGKVIPQGRIKYVQHLEGGIVEDILVKEGEKVETNQPLVILSKERATSDFEEINTRLRSIDLSILRINSEKKGKRLLILTDDKNKYDSEQIKFEQELLKSRLDSIDSERKSKKSSIEKANNNLKNLKKRLNIVKEQESISQKLLEAEATNRLRHLELLRELSDVEAKIDEQKSIITISKTDLDKVNNNYTEQLNKELSDLKKERIELNKRIRKFSDSLKRTVLKSPVSGTVKLISVNSKGAIVTPGVTVAEIVPEDEKLIIEANLPLSEIGYISVGLDAKIRLNTPEGSRFKPISGRVVFVSADRTSTKNEEEDFYLVKIETNETSFTKQNESFRLYSGVPVVVGVITGKRSFIDYFLTPFKSGFSFAFSER
;
A
#
# COMPACT_ATOMS: atom_id res chain seq x y z
N MET A 1 123.51 17.48 1.36
CA MET A 1 122.21 16.89 1.52
C MET A 1 121.52 17.52 2.72
N THR A 2 120.85 18.57 2.58
CA THR A 2 120.17 19.28 3.68
C THR A 2 118.72 19.40 3.42
N LYS A 3 117.81 18.80 4.24
CA LYS A 3 116.38 18.89 4.24
C LYS A 3 116.01 20.28 4.74
N LYS A 4 115.30 21.03 3.88
CA LYS A 4 114.69 22.31 4.24
C LYS A 4 113.30 22.01 4.78
N TRP A 5 113.01 22.35 6.07
CA TRP A 5 111.71 22.29 6.67
C TRP A 5 110.97 23.54 6.34
N ILE A 6 109.76 23.42 5.84
CA ILE A 6 108.86 24.53 5.57
C ILE A 6 108.03 24.73 6.82
N ASN A 7 108.29 25.86 7.45
CA ASN A 7 107.40 26.34 8.56
C ASN A 7 106.07 26.82 7.97
N TRP A 8 105.01 26.12 8.39
CA TRP A 8 103.66 26.60 8.14
C TRP A 8 103.32 27.61 9.27
N ASN A 9 103.12 28.93 8.88
CA ASN A 9 102.62 29.93 9.77
C ASN A 9 101.08 29.82 9.77
N GLU A 10 100.57 29.43 10.89
CA GLU A 10 99.07 29.19 11.06
C GLU A 10 98.23 30.46 11.20
N ASN A 11 98.74 31.62 10.80
CA ASN A 11 98.06 32.88 11.11
C ASN A 11 97.53 33.70 9.90
N GLU A 12 97.37 33.11 8.77
CA GLU A 12 96.77 33.82 7.66
C GLU A 12 95.64 32.96 7.02
N LEU A 13 94.43 33.01 7.49
CA LEU A 13 93.20 32.76 6.78
C LEU A 13 91.97 32.72 7.72
N ILE A 14 91.89 33.60 8.70
CA ILE A 14 90.58 33.94 9.24
C ILE A 14 90.36 35.42 8.98
N ASN A 15 89.59 35.68 7.90
CA ASN A 15 89.12 37.02 7.55
C ASN A 15 88.16 37.47 8.63
N GLU A 16 88.58 38.41 9.52
CA GLU A 16 87.70 38.98 10.55
C GLU A 16 86.41 39.60 10.03
N SER A 17 86.28 39.78 8.70
CA SER A 17 85.09 40.30 8.05
C SER A 17 83.93 39.28 8.01
N ASP A 18 84.19 37.99 8.05
CA ASP A 18 83.10 36.94 7.99
C ASP A 18 82.56 36.63 9.41
N ALA A 19 83.37 36.85 10.48
CA ALA A 19 82.89 36.67 11.85
C ALA A 19 81.97 37.83 12.30
N ASP A 20 82.20 39.03 11.83
CA ASP A 20 81.37 40.21 12.15
C ASP A 20 79.98 40.18 11.53
N PHE A 21 79.84 39.54 10.33
CA PHE A 21 78.54 39.41 9.69
C PHE A 21 77.59 38.52 10.48
N VAL A 22 78.10 37.43 11.07
CA VAL A 22 77.30 36.51 11.89
C VAL A 22 76.94 37.10 13.22
N HIS A 23 77.74 38.06 13.76
CA HIS A 23 77.50 38.71 15.06
C HIS A 23 76.75 40.02 14.93
N SER A 24 76.49 40.50 13.71
CA SER A 24 75.70 41.73 13.49
C SER A 24 74.30 41.59 14.04
N THR A 25 73.87 42.53 14.85
CA THR A 25 72.49 42.59 15.38
C THR A 25 71.46 42.61 14.25
N LYS A 26 71.78 43.17 13.08
CA LYS A 26 70.93 43.18 11.89
C LYS A 26 70.75 41.79 11.31
N PHE A 27 71.80 40.93 11.27
CA PHE A 27 71.71 39.56 10.80
C PHE A 27 70.88 38.66 11.76
N LYS A 28 71.07 38.85 13.04
CA LYS A 28 70.23 38.18 14.09
C LYS A 28 68.72 38.59 13.96
N LEU A 29 68.46 39.87 13.72
CA LEU A 29 67.10 40.39 13.48
C LEU A 29 66.49 39.80 12.16
N LEU A 30 67.30 39.66 11.11
CA LEU A 30 66.87 39.09 9.82
C LEU A 30 66.55 37.61 9.93
N ILE A 31 67.39 36.82 10.66
CA ILE A 31 67.11 35.42 10.99
C ILE A 31 65.86 35.32 11.88
N PHE A 32 65.70 36.18 12.85
CA PHE A 32 64.53 36.16 13.73
C PHE A 32 63.22 36.52 12.96
N SER A 33 63.29 37.52 12.09
CA SER A 33 62.18 37.87 11.19
C SER A 33 61.82 36.73 10.23
N PHE A 34 62.88 36.05 9.64
CA PHE A 34 62.66 34.90 8.79
C PHE A 34 62.07 33.73 9.56
N LEU A 35 62.47 33.45 10.77
CA LEU A 35 61.91 32.42 11.65
C LEU A 35 60.43 32.76 12.01
N ILE A 36 60.12 34.00 12.28
CA ILE A 36 58.74 34.44 12.55
C ILE A 36 57.86 34.22 11.30
N ILE A 37 58.31 34.67 10.12
CA ILE A 37 57.60 34.48 8.86
C ILE A 37 57.46 33.01 8.55
N PHE A 38 58.50 32.22 8.69
CA PHE A 38 58.45 30.76 8.49
C PHE A 38 57.47 30.08 9.44
N PHE A 39 57.45 30.49 10.72
CA PHE A 39 56.54 29.98 11.74
C PHE A 39 55.07 30.38 11.44
N LEU A 40 54.89 31.60 10.92
CA LEU A 40 53.59 32.09 10.52
C LEU A 40 53.08 31.36 9.27
N LEU A 41 53.91 31.08 8.28
CA LEU A 41 53.58 30.34 7.07
C LEU A 41 53.27 28.85 7.36
N ILE A 42 53.95 28.22 8.28
CA ILE A 42 53.66 26.87 8.76
C ILE A 42 52.33 26.79 9.47
N ASN A 43 51.95 27.86 10.21
CA ASN A 43 50.69 27.93 10.94
C ASN A 43 49.50 28.02 10.00
N LEU A 44 49.66 28.51 8.78
CA LEU A 44 48.59 28.59 7.76
C LEU A 44 48.29 27.22 7.14
N ARG A 45 49.10 26.19 7.35
CA ARG A 45 48.84 24.81 6.84
C ARG A 45 47.91 24.07 7.80
N ILE A 46 46.65 23.90 7.37
CA ILE A 46 45.62 23.14 8.10
C ILE A 46 45.75 21.66 7.70
N ILE A 47 45.91 20.77 8.70
CA ILE A 47 45.96 19.33 8.52
C ILE A 47 44.62 18.77 8.93
N GLU A 48 44.01 17.92 8.07
CA GLU A 48 42.80 17.21 8.38
C GLU A 48 43.11 16.03 9.31
N VAL A 49 42.34 15.88 10.36
CA VAL A 49 42.40 14.73 11.26
C VAL A 49 41.41 13.69 10.71
N LEU A 50 41.96 12.53 10.38
CA LEU A 50 41.19 11.43 9.78
C LEU A 50 41.05 10.30 10.79
N SER A 51 39.84 9.85 11.02
CA SER A 51 39.56 8.57 11.67
C SER A 51 39.48 7.50 10.59
N LEU A 52 40.35 6.49 10.68
CA LEU A 52 40.47 5.43 9.65
C LEU A 52 39.58 4.25 10.00
N ALA A 53 38.89 3.73 8.99
CA ALA A 53 38.05 2.55 9.10
C ALA A 53 38.21 1.69 7.84
N ASP A 54 38.39 0.38 8.02
CA ASP A 54 38.37 -0.58 6.92
C ASP A 54 36.93 -0.84 6.49
N GLY A 55 36.73 -0.92 5.18
CA GLY A 55 35.40 -1.08 4.64
C GLY A 55 35.34 -1.78 3.29
N LYS A 56 34.15 -1.95 2.80
CA LYS A 56 33.85 -2.54 1.49
C LYS A 56 32.76 -1.76 0.79
N VAL A 57 32.81 -1.78 -0.52
CA VAL A 57 31.73 -1.24 -1.36
C VAL A 57 30.56 -2.22 -1.35
N ILE A 58 29.35 -1.74 -1.04
CA ILE A 58 28.11 -2.51 -1.13
C ILE A 58 27.09 -1.74 -1.95
N PRO A 59 26.13 -2.39 -2.61
CA PRO A 59 25.01 -1.70 -3.22
C PRO A 59 24.11 -1.11 -2.11
N GLN A 60 23.58 0.07 -2.32
CA GLN A 60 22.67 0.72 -1.37
C GLN A 60 21.37 -0.08 -1.20
N GLY A 61 20.95 -0.77 -2.24
CA GLY A 61 19.74 -1.54 -2.24
C GLY A 61 19.90 -2.97 -1.77
N ARG A 62 18.85 -3.40 -1.12
CA ARG A 62 18.75 -4.79 -0.68
C ARG A 62 18.22 -5.64 -1.82
N ILE A 63 18.68 -6.88 -1.91
CA ILE A 63 18.11 -7.91 -2.78
C ILE A 63 16.58 -7.87 -2.64
N LYS A 64 15.89 -7.83 -3.77
CA LYS A 64 14.42 -7.89 -3.80
C LYS A 64 13.98 -9.34 -3.95
N TYR A 65 13.19 -9.77 -2.99
CA TYR A 65 12.62 -11.12 -2.98
C TYR A 65 11.26 -11.09 -3.67
N VAL A 66 11.10 -11.90 -4.71
CA VAL A 66 9.81 -12.12 -5.36
C VAL A 66 9.20 -13.36 -4.74
N GLN A 67 8.08 -13.16 -4.04
CA GLN A 67 7.37 -14.21 -3.31
C GLN A 67 5.94 -14.32 -3.82
N HIS A 68 5.33 -15.50 -3.73
CA HIS A 68 3.91 -15.70 -4.04
C HIS A 68 3.11 -15.99 -2.76
N LEU A 69 1.97 -15.27 -2.61
CA LEU A 69 1.18 -15.32 -1.37
C LEU A 69 0.43 -16.65 -1.20
N GLU A 70 -0.20 -17.12 -2.30
CA GLU A 70 -1.06 -18.31 -2.28
C GLU A 70 -0.34 -19.59 -2.70
N GLY A 71 0.84 -19.48 -3.32
CA GLY A 71 1.51 -20.60 -3.98
C GLY A 71 0.82 -21.01 -5.28
N GLY A 72 1.22 -22.14 -5.85
CA GLY A 72 0.63 -22.68 -7.08
C GLY A 72 1.56 -23.62 -7.84
N ILE A 73 1.10 -24.12 -8.97
CA ILE A 73 1.90 -24.96 -9.87
C ILE A 73 2.54 -24.07 -10.93
N VAL A 74 3.83 -24.23 -11.18
CA VAL A 74 4.57 -23.47 -12.20
C VAL A 74 4.14 -23.94 -13.59
N GLU A 75 3.60 -23.02 -14.37
CA GLU A 75 3.25 -23.22 -15.78
C GLU A 75 4.43 -22.96 -16.70
N ASP A 76 5.12 -21.82 -16.48
CA ASP A 76 6.31 -21.45 -17.26
C ASP A 76 7.28 -20.58 -16.46
N ILE A 77 8.57 -20.65 -16.85
CA ILE A 77 9.66 -19.83 -16.32
C ILE A 77 10.23 -19.06 -17.50
N LEU A 78 10.09 -17.72 -17.46
CA LEU A 78 10.39 -16.84 -18.59
C LEU A 78 11.80 -16.25 -18.57
N VAL A 79 12.53 -16.39 -17.45
CA VAL A 79 13.83 -15.80 -17.25
C VAL A 79 14.83 -16.80 -16.69
N LYS A 80 16.13 -16.53 -16.86
CA LYS A 80 17.25 -17.36 -16.34
C LYS A 80 18.03 -16.61 -15.30
N GLU A 81 18.78 -17.34 -14.47
CA GLU A 81 19.76 -16.75 -13.55
C GLU A 81 20.84 -16.00 -14.33
N GLY A 82 21.19 -14.82 -13.84
CA GLY A 82 22.12 -13.89 -14.51
C GLY A 82 21.48 -13.01 -15.58
N GLU A 83 20.19 -13.19 -15.92
CA GLU A 83 19.49 -12.37 -16.92
C GLU A 83 19.08 -11.03 -16.34
N LYS A 84 19.18 -9.98 -17.18
CA LYS A 84 18.68 -8.64 -16.84
C LYS A 84 17.19 -8.55 -17.07
N VAL A 85 16.48 -7.97 -16.10
CA VAL A 85 15.03 -7.81 -16.12
C VAL A 85 14.64 -6.38 -15.84
N GLU A 86 13.55 -5.93 -16.47
CA GLU A 86 12.95 -4.62 -16.24
C GLU A 86 11.88 -4.67 -15.16
N THR A 87 11.54 -3.49 -14.61
CA THR A 87 10.42 -3.36 -13.67
C THR A 87 9.11 -3.82 -14.33
N ASN A 88 8.32 -4.64 -13.62
CA ASN A 88 7.08 -5.30 -14.07
C ASN A 88 7.26 -6.36 -15.17
N GLN A 89 8.47 -6.72 -15.54
CA GLN A 89 8.71 -7.83 -16.46
C GLN A 89 8.25 -9.15 -15.81
N PRO A 90 7.48 -10.01 -16.53
CA PRO A 90 7.07 -11.31 -16.03
C PRO A 90 8.28 -12.24 -15.91
N LEU A 91 8.38 -12.93 -14.78
CA LEU A 91 9.49 -13.83 -14.44
C LEU A 91 9.03 -15.30 -14.49
N VAL A 92 7.94 -15.61 -13.79
CA VAL A 92 7.37 -16.94 -13.66
C VAL A 92 5.86 -16.84 -13.80
N ILE A 93 5.27 -17.77 -14.53
CA ILE A 93 3.83 -17.93 -14.68
C ILE A 93 3.40 -19.14 -13.88
N LEU A 94 2.43 -18.97 -12.99
CA LEU A 94 1.77 -20.04 -12.28
C LEU A 94 0.48 -20.44 -13.03
N SER A 95 0.05 -21.69 -12.88
CA SER A 95 -1.21 -22.19 -13.45
C SER A 95 -2.40 -21.33 -13.01
N LYS A 96 -3.17 -20.88 -13.99
CA LYS A 96 -4.33 -20.01 -13.80
C LYS A 96 -5.62 -20.81 -13.60
N GLU A 97 -5.62 -22.11 -13.85
CA GLU A 97 -6.84 -22.93 -13.92
C GLU A 97 -7.70 -22.80 -12.68
N ARG A 98 -7.11 -22.98 -11.48
CA ARG A 98 -7.85 -22.85 -10.23
C ARG A 98 -8.37 -21.42 -10.01
N ALA A 99 -7.51 -20.41 -10.17
CA ALA A 99 -7.90 -19.02 -9.98
C ALA A 99 -8.95 -18.56 -10.99
N THR A 100 -8.91 -19.06 -12.23
CA THR A 100 -9.91 -18.80 -13.27
C THR A 100 -11.23 -19.46 -12.93
N SER A 101 -11.22 -20.74 -12.51
CA SER A 101 -12.44 -21.45 -12.12
C SER A 101 -13.15 -20.79 -10.96
N ASP A 102 -12.42 -20.42 -9.90
CA ASP A 102 -12.97 -19.71 -8.73
C ASP A 102 -13.57 -18.35 -9.14
N PHE A 103 -12.89 -17.62 -10.02
CA PHE A 103 -13.37 -16.33 -10.54
C PHE A 103 -14.64 -16.49 -11.40
N GLU A 104 -14.69 -17.49 -12.29
CA GLU A 104 -15.83 -17.75 -13.16
C GLU A 104 -17.05 -18.24 -12.38
N GLU A 105 -16.88 -19.09 -11.37
CA GLU A 105 -17.95 -19.51 -10.46
C GLU A 105 -18.64 -18.30 -9.82
N ILE A 106 -17.87 -17.42 -9.17
CA ILE A 106 -18.42 -16.23 -8.52
C ILE A 106 -19.04 -15.28 -9.53
N ASN A 107 -18.45 -15.11 -10.70
CA ASN A 107 -18.96 -14.24 -11.74
C ASN A 107 -20.30 -14.76 -12.30
N THR A 108 -20.44 -16.07 -12.48
CA THR A 108 -21.68 -16.70 -12.91
C THR A 108 -22.79 -16.50 -11.87
N ARG A 109 -22.48 -16.72 -10.59
CA ARG A 109 -23.43 -16.46 -9.49
C ARG A 109 -23.84 -14.98 -9.42
N LEU A 110 -22.89 -14.06 -9.61
CA LEU A 110 -23.19 -12.62 -9.65
C LEU A 110 -24.17 -12.27 -10.79
N ARG A 111 -23.96 -12.85 -11.98
CA ARG A 111 -24.86 -12.66 -13.13
C ARG A 111 -26.26 -13.19 -12.84
N SER A 112 -26.39 -14.35 -12.20
CA SER A 112 -27.71 -14.89 -11.80
C SER A 112 -28.43 -13.96 -10.84
N ILE A 113 -27.74 -13.42 -9.83
CA ILE A 113 -28.32 -12.44 -8.88
C ILE A 113 -28.72 -11.14 -9.60
N ASP A 114 -27.92 -10.64 -10.52
CA ASP A 114 -28.26 -9.45 -11.30
C ASP A 114 -29.55 -9.68 -12.13
N LEU A 115 -29.72 -10.86 -12.72
CA LEU A 115 -30.97 -11.22 -13.41
C LEU A 115 -32.18 -11.27 -12.47
N SER A 116 -32.02 -11.88 -11.30
CA SER A 116 -33.12 -11.92 -10.28
C SER A 116 -33.48 -10.51 -9.80
N ILE A 117 -32.51 -9.61 -9.62
CA ILE A 117 -32.76 -8.19 -9.29
C ILE A 117 -33.51 -7.49 -10.42
N LEU A 118 -33.17 -7.76 -11.69
CA LEU A 118 -33.87 -7.21 -12.84
C LEU A 118 -35.32 -7.71 -12.90
N ARG A 119 -35.56 -9.02 -12.61
CA ARG A 119 -36.89 -9.61 -12.49
C ARG A 119 -37.72 -8.86 -11.43
N ILE A 120 -37.22 -8.74 -10.21
CA ILE A 120 -37.94 -8.08 -9.11
C ILE A 120 -38.26 -6.62 -9.48
N ASN A 121 -37.32 -5.90 -10.08
CA ASN A 121 -37.55 -4.53 -10.52
C ASN A 121 -38.63 -4.43 -11.63
N SER A 122 -38.68 -5.41 -12.52
CA SER A 122 -39.73 -5.51 -13.55
C SER A 122 -41.08 -5.83 -12.93
N GLU A 123 -41.11 -6.76 -11.98
CA GLU A 123 -42.28 -7.19 -11.21
C GLU A 123 -42.86 -6.02 -10.38
N LYS A 124 -42.04 -5.23 -9.71
CA LYS A 124 -42.44 -4.01 -8.98
C LYS A 124 -43.07 -2.96 -9.89
N LYS A 125 -42.61 -2.91 -11.15
CA LYS A 125 -43.21 -1.99 -12.18
C LYS A 125 -44.42 -2.58 -12.90
N GLY A 126 -44.83 -3.79 -12.56
CA GLY A 126 -45.92 -4.52 -13.21
C GLY A 126 -45.64 -4.88 -14.67
N LYS A 127 -44.37 -4.93 -15.08
CA LYS A 127 -43.96 -5.26 -16.44
C LYS A 127 -43.83 -6.77 -16.59
N ARG A 128 -44.48 -7.34 -17.60
CA ARG A 128 -44.47 -8.79 -17.88
C ARG A 128 -43.27 -9.25 -18.69
N LEU A 129 -42.39 -8.32 -19.07
CA LEU A 129 -41.13 -8.62 -19.75
C LEU A 129 -39.95 -8.12 -18.90
N LEU A 130 -38.88 -8.95 -18.84
CA LEU A 130 -37.62 -8.55 -18.26
C LEU A 130 -37.04 -7.36 -19.04
N ILE A 131 -36.76 -6.27 -18.34
CA ILE A 131 -36.10 -5.10 -18.93
C ILE A 131 -34.59 -5.39 -18.85
N LEU A 132 -34.05 -5.99 -19.90
CA LEU A 132 -32.61 -6.15 -20.06
C LEU A 132 -32.07 -4.80 -20.54
N THR A 133 -31.34 -4.12 -19.66
CA THR A 133 -30.54 -2.95 -20.01
C THR A 133 -29.20 -3.44 -20.56
N ASP A 134 -28.95 -3.18 -21.83
CA ASP A 134 -27.69 -3.08 -22.57
C ASP A 134 -26.90 -4.33 -23.00
N ASP A 135 -27.00 -5.51 -22.48
CA ASP A 135 -26.23 -6.63 -23.08
C ASP A 135 -26.92 -7.99 -22.90
N LYS A 136 -27.69 -8.39 -23.91
CA LYS A 136 -28.26 -9.74 -23.95
C LYS A 136 -27.16 -10.83 -23.91
N ASN A 137 -25.97 -10.53 -24.39
CA ASN A 137 -24.83 -11.46 -24.42
C ASN A 137 -24.15 -11.68 -23.08
N LYS A 138 -24.51 -10.86 -22.07
CA LYS A 138 -23.93 -10.96 -20.71
C LYS A 138 -24.53 -12.13 -19.92
N TYR A 139 -25.74 -12.56 -20.25
CA TYR A 139 -26.51 -13.52 -19.49
C TYR A 139 -26.79 -14.78 -20.32
N ASP A 140 -26.83 -15.92 -19.64
CA ASP A 140 -27.19 -17.16 -20.26
C ASP A 140 -28.67 -17.13 -20.70
N SER A 141 -28.94 -17.63 -21.95
CA SER A 141 -30.27 -17.64 -22.53
C SER A 141 -31.25 -18.52 -21.73
N GLU A 142 -30.80 -19.60 -21.11
CA GLU A 142 -31.63 -20.46 -20.26
C GLU A 142 -32.01 -19.76 -18.96
N GLN A 143 -31.07 -19.07 -18.34
CA GLN A 143 -31.35 -18.29 -17.14
C GLN A 143 -32.33 -17.12 -17.40
N ILE A 144 -32.19 -16.44 -18.54
CA ILE A 144 -33.17 -15.41 -18.96
C ILE A 144 -34.57 -16.00 -19.10
N LYS A 145 -34.72 -17.15 -19.76
CA LYS A 145 -36.01 -17.82 -19.92
C LYS A 145 -36.61 -18.21 -18.58
N PHE A 146 -35.82 -18.80 -17.71
CA PHE A 146 -36.27 -19.21 -16.37
C PHE A 146 -36.80 -18.00 -15.56
N GLU A 147 -36.04 -16.91 -15.48
CA GLU A 147 -36.45 -15.71 -14.75
C GLU A 147 -37.67 -15.02 -15.41
N GLN A 148 -37.81 -15.10 -16.74
CA GLN A 148 -38.97 -14.60 -17.45
C GLN A 148 -40.25 -15.43 -17.15
N GLU A 149 -40.15 -16.76 -17.10
CA GLU A 149 -41.26 -17.65 -16.75
C GLU A 149 -41.65 -17.45 -15.28
N LEU A 150 -40.69 -17.32 -14.38
CA LEU A 150 -40.93 -17.05 -12.97
C LEU A 150 -41.65 -15.69 -12.78
N LEU A 151 -41.21 -14.64 -13.48
CA LEU A 151 -41.86 -13.32 -13.49
C LEU A 151 -43.33 -13.44 -13.92
N LYS A 152 -43.59 -14.14 -15.01
CA LYS A 152 -44.95 -14.33 -15.53
C LYS A 152 -45.82 -15.08 -14.53
N SER A 153 -45.35 -16.20 -13.99
CA SER A 153 -46.07 -17.04 -13.03
C SER A 153 -46.46 -16.27 -11.77
N ARG A 154 -45.49 -15.48 -11.22
CA ARG A 154 -45.73 -14.66 -10.01
C ARG A 154 -46.73 -13.54 -10.26
N LEU A 155 -46.66 -12.83 -11.41
CA LEU A 155 -47.63 -11.80 -11.78
C LEU A 155 -49.03 -12.38 -12.02
N ASP A 156 -49.11 -13.54 -12.69
CA ASP A 156 -50.41 -14.22 -12.92
C ASP A 156 -51.04 -14.68 -11.59
N SER A 157 -50.25 -15.15 -10.64
CA SER A 157 -50.71 -15.55 -9.31
C SER A 157 -51.27 -14.36 -8.52
N ILE A 158 -50.52 -13.26 -8.42
CA ILE A 158 -51.01 -12.05 -7.68
C ILE A 158 -52.16 -11.40 -8.34
N ASP A 159 -52.22 -11.35 -9.70
CA ASP A 159 -53.34 -10.80 -10.43
C ASP A 159 -54.61 -11.63 -10.22
N SER A 160 -54.52 -12.96 -10.12
CA SER A 160 -55.62 -13.86 -9.82
C SER A 160 -56.16 -13.63 -8.40
N GLU A 161 -55.28 -13.47 -7.42
CA GLU A 161 -55.67 -13.17 -6.04
C GLU A 161 -56.34 -11.80 -5.93
N ARG A 162 -55.79 -10.77 -6.54
CA ARG A 162 -56.39 -9.42 -6.62
C ARG A 162 -57.74 -9.45 -7.26
N LYS A 163 -57.92 -10.19 -8.36
CA LYS A 163 -59.18 -10.37 -9.07
C LYS A 163 -60.23 -11.02 -8.18
N SER A 164 -59.88 -12.05 -7.43
CA SER A 164 -60.73 -12.71 -6.48
C SER A 164 -61.24 -11.72 -5.40
N LYS A 165 -60.34 -10.93 -4.77
CA LYS A 165 -60.69 -9.93 -3.76
C LYS A 165 -61.55 -8.82 -4.35
N LYS A 166 -61.24 -8.32 -5.56
CA LYS A 166 -62.09 -7.32 -6.27
C LYS A 166 -63.50 -7.82 -6.58
N SER A 167 -63.61 -9.09 -6.99
CA SER A 167 -64.92 -9.72 -7.23
C SER A 167 -65.76 -9.81 -5.94
N SER A 168 -65.11 -10.12 -4.78
CA SER A 168 -65.80 -10.10 -3.48
C SER A 168 -66.32 -8.71 -3.11
N ILE A 169 -65.51 -7.67 -3.35
CA ILE A 169 -65.94 -6.25 -3.13
C ILE A 169 -67.08 -5.89 -4.04
N GLU A 170 -67.05 -6.29 -5.31
CA GLU A 170 -68.12 -6.03 -6.29
C GLU A 170 -69.41 -6.70 -5.88
N LYS A 171 -69.38 -7.98 -5.47
CA LYS A 171 -70.58 -8.69 -4.97
C LYS A 171 -71.18 -7.97 -3.76
N ALA A 172 -70.36 -7.54 -2.80
CA ALA A 172 -70.78 -6.82 -1.61
C ALA A 172 -71.39 -5.46 -1.98
N ASN A 173 -70.82 -4.74 -2.94
CA ASN A 173 -71.37 -3.48 -3.43
C ASN A 173 -72.73 -3.68 -4.14
N ASN A 174 -72.92 -4.75 -4.92
CA ASN A 174 -74.21 -5.08 -5.56
C ASN A 174 -75.25 -5.44 -4.51
N ASN A 175 -74.92 -6.17 -3.45
CA ASN A 175 -75.81 -6.44 -2.33
C ASN A 175 -76.21 -5.16 -1.61
N LEU A 176 -75.28 -4.26 -1.32
CA LEU A 176 -75.57 -2.95 -0.72
C LEU A 176 -76.53 -2.12 -1.60
N LYS A 177 -76.30 -2.12 -2.92
CA LYS A 177 -77.18 -1.45 -3.86
C LYS A 177 -78.60 -2.01 -3.77
N ASN A 178 -78.80 -3.30 -3.71
CA ASN A 178 -80.07 -3.97 -3.57
C ASN A 178 -80.78 -3.64 -2.24
N LEU A 179 -80.01 -3.70 -1.14
CA LEU A 179 -80.54 -3.29 0.19
C LEU A 179 -81.00 -1.84 0.26
N LYS A 180 -80.21 -0.93 -0.37
CA LYS A 180 -80.64 0.49 -0.47
C LYS A 180 -81.92 0.68 -1.27
N LYS A 181 -82.17 -0.08 -2.37
CA LYS A 181 -83.42 -0.08 -3.06
C LYS A 181 -84.57 -0.55 -2.15
N ARG A 182 -84.35 -1.65 -1.40
CA ARG A 182 -85.36 -2.14 -0.47
C ARG A 182 -85.64 -1.14 0.64
N LEU A 183 -84.60 -0.50 1.20
CA LEU A 183 -84.74 0.58 2.18
C LEU A 183 -85.68 1.67 1.70
N ASN A 184 -85.51 2.15 0.45
CA ASN A 184 -86.42 3.21 -0.11
C ASN A 184 -87.85 2.73 -0.14
N ILE A 185 -88.14 1.48 -0.55
CA ILE A 185 -89.51 0.94 -0.63
C ILE A 185 -90.11 0.83 0.81
N VAL A 186 -89.32 0.29 1.79
CA VAL A 186 -89.82 0.18 3.15
C VAL A 186 -90.03 1.54 3.79
N LYS A 187 -89.20 2.56 3.52
CA LYS A 187 -89.36 3.92 3.99
C LYS A 187 -90.68 4.60 3.40
N GLU A 188 -90.93 4.33 2.12
CA GLU A 188 -92.18 4.81 1.50
C GLU A 188 -93.43 4.15 2.15
N GLN A 189 -93.35 2.80 2.38
CA GLN A 189 -94.42 2.07 3.04
C GLN A 189 -94.65 2.56 4.49
N GLU A 190 -93.58 2.80 5.22
CA GLU A 190 -93.63 3.34 6.58
C GLU A 190 -94.25 4.73 6.61
N SER A 191 -93.87 5.67 5.68
CA SER A 191 -94.42 6.98 5.58
C SER A 191 -95.93 6.94 5.24
N ILE A 192 -96.36 6.04 4.35
CA ILE A 192 -97.81 5.84 4.05
C ILE A 192 -98.56 5.29 5.30
N SER A 193 -97.94 4.28 5.98
CA SER A 193 -98.56 3.70 7.19
C SER A 193 -98.70 4.70 8.32
N GLN A 194 -97.68 5.58 8.49
CA GLN A 194 -97.74 6.66 9.47
C GLN A 194 -98.91 7.62 9.20
N LYS A 195 -99.05 8.06 7.97
CA LYS A 195 -100.24 8.94 7.56
C LYS A 195 -101.54 8.26 7.78
N LEU A 196 -101.68 6.95 7.51
CA LEU A 196 -102.88 6.18 7.77
C LEU A 196 -103.16 6.01 9.24
N LEU A 197 -102.14 5.88 10.07
CA LEU A 197 -102.24 5.79 11.53
C LEU A 197 -102.73 7.11 12.12
N GLU A 198 -102.22 8.25 11.64
CA GLU A 198 -102.65 9.60 12.01
C GLU A 198 -104.13 9.86 11.62
N ALA A 199 -104.60 9.24 10.51
CA ALA A 199 -105.98 9.25 10.07
C ALA A 199 -106.90 8.21 10.71
N GLU A 200 -106.37 7.46 11.73
CA GLU A 200 -107.06 6.33 12.39
C GLU A 200 -107.46 5.19 11.45
N ALA A 201 -106.94 5.13 10.24
CA ALA A 201 -107.27 4.19 9.17
C ALA A 201 -106.48 2.90 9.17
N THR A 202 -105.51 2.70 10.11
CA THR A 202 -104.72 1.48 10.26
C THR A 202 -104.46 1.10 11.73
N ASN A 203 -103.99 -0.17 11.96
CA ASN A 203 -103.63 -0.69 13.29
C ASN A 203 -102.19 -0.32 13.66
N ARG A 204 -101.95 0.17 14.87
CA ARG A 204 -100.65 0.49 15.45
C ARG A 204 -99.65 -0.69 15.37
N LEU A 205 -100.12 -1.91 15.53
CA LEU A 205 -99.30 -3.08 15.40
C LEU A 205 -98.63 -3.21 14.03
N ARG A 206 -99.39 -2.94 12.99
CA ARG A 206 -98.93 -2.96 11.57
C ARG A 206 -97.88 -1.89 11.32
N HIS A 207 -98.01 -0.72 11.87
CA HIS A 207 -96.99 0.32 11.78
C HIS A 207 -95.70 -0.05 12.52
N LEU A 208 -95.79 -0.66 13.73
CA LEU A 208 -94.63 -1.14 14.46
C LEU A 208 -93.88 -2.29 13.74
N GLU A 209 -94.62 -3.14 13.02
CA GLU A 209 -93.98 -4.18 12.14
C GLU A 209 -93.16 -3.55 11.03
N LEU A 210 -93.63 -2.49 10.41
CA LEU A 210 -92.84 -1.78 9.36
C LEU A 210 -91.69 -1.03 9.92
N LEU A 211 -91.75 -0.44 11.10
CA LEU A 211 -90.62 0.18 11.80
C LEU A 211 -89.55 -0.84 12.12
N ARG A 212 -89.96 -2.05 12.57
CA ARG A 212 -88.99 -3.18 12.78
C ARG A 212 -88.38 -3.58 11.47
N GLU A 213 -89.14 -3.75 10.38
CA GLU A 213 -88.55 -4.08 9.04
C GLU A 213 -87.59 -3.01 8.59
N LEU A 214 -87.93 -1.72 8.78
CA LEU A 214 -87.05 -0.60 8.48
C LEU A 214 -85.72 -0.72 9.23
N SER A 215 -85.76 -0.92 10.53
CA SER A 215 -84.57 -1.12 11.39
C SER A 215 -83.75 -2.30 10.96
N ASP A 216 -84.38 -3.44 10.65
CA ASP A 216 -83.71 -4.66 10.15
C ASP A 216 -82.98 -4.39 8.79
N VAL A 217 -83.55 -3.65 7.87
CA VAL A 217 -82.88 -3.32 6.59
C VAL A 217 -81.75 -2.32 6.80
N GLU A 218 -81.91 -1.34 7.70
CA GLU A 218 -80.83 -0.40 8.04
C GLU A 218 -79.64 -1.14 8.69
N ALA A 219 -79.86 -2.05 9.64
CA ALA A 219 -78.86 -2.90 10.25
C ALA A 219 -78.10 -3.73 9.20
N LYS A 220 -78.81 -4.36 8.23
CA LYS A 220 -78.19 -5.11 7.10
C LYS A 220 -77.35 -4.24 6.18
N ILE A 221 -77.76 -2.99 5.96
CA ILE A 221 -76.99 -2.03 5.20
C ILE A 221 -75.67 -1.73 5.90
N ASP A 222 -75.65 -1.52 7.22
CA ASP A 222 -74.45 -1.21 7.98
C ASP A 222 -73.54 -2.44 8.11
N GLU A 223 -74.11 -3.63 8.26
CA GLU A 223 -73.35 -4.90 8.14
C GLU A 223 -72.65 -4.99 6.76
N GLN A 224 -73.39 -4.71 5.66
CA GLN A 224 -72.84 -4.80 4.32
C GLN A 224 -71.74 -3.75 4.04
N LYS A 225 -71.87 -2.55 4.60
CA LYS A 225 -70.79 -1.52 4.53
C LYS A 225 -69.56 -1.99 5.26
N SER A 226 -69.71 -2.64 6.43
CA SER A 226 -68.61 -3.22 7.20
C SER A 226 -67.89 -4.32 6.40
N ILE A 227 -68.63 -5.23 5.74
CA ILE A 227 -68.11 -6.25 4.85
C ILE A 227 -67.31 -5.65 3.71
N ILE A 228 -67.78 -4.57 3.09
CA ILE A 228 -67.05 -3.87 2.02
C ILE A 228 -65.77 -3.29 2.55
N THR A 229 -65.75 -2.68 3.72
CA THR A 229 -64.55 -2.10 4.36
C THR A 229 -63.54 -3.16 4.66
N ILE A 230 -63.94 -4.30 5.25
CA ILE A 230 -63.07 -5.47 5.54
C ILE A 230 -62.46 -6.00 4.22
N SER A 231 -63.31 -6.21 3.19
CA SER A 231 -62.87 -6.72 1.88
C SER A 231 -61.86 -5.77 1.19
N LYS A 232 -62.01 -4.45 1.32
CA LYS A 232 -61.03 -3.47 0.82
C LYS A 232 -59.72 -3.54 1.60
N THR A 233 -59.81 -3.60 2.93
CA THR A 233 -58.63 -3.77 3.78
C THR A 233 -57.88 -5.08 3.46
N ASP A 234 -58.60 -6.13 3.16
CA ASP A 234 -57.98 -7.39 2.73
C ASP A 234 -57.25 -7.29 1.38
N LEU A 235 -57.82 -6.57 0.42
CA LEU A 235 -57.14 -6.28 -0.85
C LEU A 235 -55.87 -5.45 -0.63
N ASP A 236 -55.92 -4.46 0.25
CA ASP A 236 -54.76 -3.64 0.60
C ASP A 236 -53.69 -4.47 1.31
N LYS A 237 -54.07 -5.40 2.20
CA LYS A 237 -53.15 -6.36 2.83
C LYS A 237 -52.44 -7.23 1.78
N VAL A 238 -53.17 -7.75 0.79
CA VAL A 238 -52.56 -8.55 -0.29
C VAL A 238 -51.52 -7.72 -1.04
N ASN A 239 -51.84 -6.46 -1.40
CA ASN A 239 -50.91 -5.59 -2.08
C ASN A 239 -49.67 -5.26 -1.23
N ASN A 240 -49.88 -4.94 0.05
CA ASN A 240 -48.80 -4.60 0.98
C ASN A 240 -47.88 -5.79 1.26
N ASN A 241 -48.44 -6.96 1.54
CA ASN A 241 -47.66 -8.20 1.77
C ASN A 241 -46.81 -8.57 0.55
N TYR A 242 -47.39 -8.44 -0.66
CA TYR A 242 -46.66 -8.68 -1.89
C TYR A 242 -45.51 -7.70 -2.08
N THR A 243 -45.77 -6.42 -1.86
CA THR A 243 -44.72 -5.39 -1.95
C THR A 243 -43.60 -5.58 -0.90
N GLU A 244 -44.01 -5.92 0.31
CA GLU A 244 -43.06 -6.23 1.39
C GLU A 244 -42.17 -7.43 1.04
N GLN A 245 -42.76 -8.52 0.54
CA GLN A 245 -42.05 -9.69 0.09
C GLN A 245 -41.03 -9.36 -1.01
N LEU A 246 -41.41 -8.56 -2.03
CA LEU A 246 -40.52 -8.11 -3.08
C LEU A 246 -39.37 -7.23 -2.54
N ASN A 247 -39.69 -6.33 -1.59
CA ASN A 247 -38.66 -5.49 -0.99
C ASN A 247 -37.65 -6.30 -0.15
N LYS A 248 -38.13 -7.28 0.60
CA LYS A 248 -37.27 -8.20 1.38
C LYS A 248 -36.36 -8.99 0.45
N GLU A 249 -36.91 -9.64 -0.58
CA GLU A 249 -36.15 -10.42 -1.56
C GLU A 249 -35.11 -9.53 -2.25
N LEU A 250 -35.48 -8.33 -2.67
CA LEU A 250 -34.57 -7.35 -3.28
C LEU A 250 -33.45 -6.91 -2.33
N SER A 251 -33.76 -6.70 -1.06
CA SER A 251 -32.76 -6.34 -0.05
C SER A 251 -31.74 -7.46 0.17
N ASP A 252 -32.21 -8.69 0.25
CA ASP A 252 -31.34 -9.84 0.49
C ASP A 252 -30.44 -10.13 -0.72
N LEU A 253 -30.98 -10.06 -1.94
CA LEU A 253 -30.18 -10.18 -3.17
C LEU A 253 -29.17 -9.04 -3.31
N LYS A 254 -29.50 -7.83 -2.92
CA LYS A 254 -28.54 -6.70 -2.93
C LYS A 254 -27.40 -6.91 -1.93
N LYS A 255 -27.69 -7.46 -0.74
CA LYS A 255 -26.65 -7.80 0.25
C LYS A 255 -25.73 -8.88 -0.30
N GLU A 256 -26.30 -9.96 -0.85
CA GLU A 256 -25.52 -11.03 -1.46
C GLU A 256 -24.67 -10.54 -2.64
N ARG A 257 -25.24 -9.68 -3.50
CA ARG A 257 -24.49 -9.01 -4.58
C ARG A 257 -23.29 -8.22 -4.09
N ILE A 258 -23.42 -7.46 -2.99
CA ILE A 258 -22.33 -6.71 -2.39
C ILE A 258 -21.25 -7.65 -1.89
N GLU A 259 -21.61 -8.74 -1.25
CA GLU A 259 -20.67 -9.74 -0.76
C GLU A 259 -19.90 -10.40 -1.91
N LEU A 260 -20.60 -10.85 -2.95
CA LEU A 260 -19.99 -11.44 -4.13
C LEU A 260 -19.07 -10.47 -4.87
N ASN A 261 -19.43 -9.18 -4.95
CA ASN A 261 -18.55 -8.16 -5.52
C ASN A 261 -17.25 -7.97 -4.73
N LYS A 262 -17.27 -8.16 -3.42
CA LYS A 262 -16.04 -8.17 -2.60
C LYS A 262 -15.21 -9.42 -2.90
N ARG A 263 -15.85 -10.58 -3.01
CA ARG A 263 -15.19 -11.85 -3.33
C ARG A 263 -14.56 -11.82 -4.73
N ILE A 264 -15.26 -11.30 -5.74
CA ILE A 264 -14.76 -11.26 -7.12
C ILE A 264 -13.49 -10.40 -7.22
N ARG A 265 -13.38 -9.31 -6.46
CA ARG A 265 -12.15 -8.51 -6.41
C ARG A 265 -10.99 -9.34 -5.88
N LYS A 266 -11.20 -10.11 -4.81
CA LYS A 266 -10.19 -10.99 -4.23
C LYS A 266 -9.69 -12.02 -5.26
N PHE A 267 -10.60 -12.68 -5.96
CA PHE A 267 -10.23 -13.68 -6.97
C PHE A 267 -9.60 -13.05 -8.21
N SER A 268 -10.06 -11.88 -8.63
CA SER A 268 -9.43 -11.10 -9.71
C SER A 268 -7.98 -10.73 -9.37
N ASP A 269 -7.72 -10.35 -8.12
CA ASP A 269 -6.36 -10.03 -7.68
C ASP A 269 -5.49 -11.29 -7.56
N SER A 270 -6.04 -12.41 -7.09
CA SER A 270 -5.35 -13.69 -7.09
C SER A 270 -4.97 -14.12 -8.53
N LEU A 271 -5.90 -13.97 -9.48
CA LEU A 271 -5.64 -14.24 -10.90
C LEU A 271 -4.52 -13.35 -11.48
N LYS A 272 -4.46 -12.07 -11.12
CA LYS A 272 -3.36 -11.18 -11.54
C LYS A 272 -2.02 -11.60 -10.98
N ARG A 273 -1.99 -12.11 -9.73
CA ARG A 273 -0.77 -12.58 -9.06
C ARG A 273 -0.24 -13.89 -9.59
N THR A 274 -0.99 -14.67 -10.39
CA THR A 274 -0.45 -15.89 -11.03
C THR A 274 0.74 -15.59 -11.94
N VAL A 275 0.90 -14.35 -12.41
CA VAL A 275 2.09 -13.89 -13.13
C VAL A 275 2.98 -13.13 -12.16
N LEU A 276 4.06 -13.77 -11.74
CA LEU A 276 5.07 -13.15 -10.89
C LEU A 276 5.94 -12.21 -11.71
N LYS A 277 6.03 -10.95 -11.27
CA LYS A 277 6.74 -9.90 -11.98
C LYS A 277 7.88 -9.34 -11.15
N SER A 278 8.90 -8.82 -11.83
CA SER A 278 9.98 -8.09 -11.16
C SER A 278 9.48 -6.79 -10.53
N PRO A 279 9.77 -6.53 -9.24
CA PRO A 279 9.43 -5.27 -8.60
C PRO A 279 10.35 -4.10 -9.01
N VAL A 280 11.54 -4.39 -9.55
CA VAL A 280 12.58 -3.41 -9.93
C VAL A 280 13.33 -3.88 -11.17
N SER A 281 13.99 -2.96 -11.86
CA SER A 281 14.97 -3.31 -12.88
C SER A 281 16.26 -3.80 -12.23
N GLY A 282 16.83 -4.89 -12.73
CA GLY A 282 18.02 -5.50 -12.12
C GLY A 282 18.41 -6.83 -12.77
N THR A 283 19.29 -7.57 -12.11
CA THR A 283 19.75 -8.89 -12.56
C THR A 283 19.18 -9.97 -11.66
N VAL A 284 18.64 -11.03 -12.25
CA VAL A 284 18.15 -12.21 -11.54
C VAL A 284 19.34 -12.94 -10.92
N LYS A 285 19.39 -13.00 -9.59
CA LYS A 285 20.47 -13.67 -8.85
C LYS A 285 20.20 -15.16 -8.70
N LEU A 286 18.97 -15.52 -8.35
CA LEU A 286 18.58 -16.91 -8.07
C LEU A 286 17.10 -17.10 -8.46
N ILE A 287 16.78 -18.25 -9.00
CA ILE A 287 15.42 -18.74 -9.22
C ILE A 287 15.27 -20.03 -8.43
N SER A 288 14.45 -20.02 -7.38
CA SER A 288 14.25 -21.19 -6.51
C SER A 288 13.43 -22.31 -7.15
N VAL A 289 12.86 -22.05 -8.32
CA VAL A 289 11.99 -22.99 -9.04
C VAL A 289 12.70 -23.46 -10.31
N ASN A 290 12.98 -24.76 -10.40
CA ASN A 290 13.88 -25.32 -11.43
C ASN A 290 13.15 -25.97 -12.62
N SER A 291 11.82 -26.16 -12.56
CA SER A 291 11.10 -26.87 -13.63
C SER A 291 9.63 -26.47 -13.74
N LYS A 292 9.08 -26.61 -14.95
CA LYS A 292 7.63 -26.58 -15.17
C LYS A 292 6.98 -27.73 -14.39
N GLY A 293 5.79 -27.50 -13.83
CA GLY A 293 5.10 -28.43 -12.96
C GLY A 293 5.55 -28.47 -11.50
N ALA A 294 6.59 -27.70 -11.13
CA ALA A 294 7.01 -27.58 -9.74
C ALA A 294 5.93 -26.86 -8.89
N ILE A 295 5.85 -27.21 -7.61
CA ILE A 295 4.90 -26.63 -6.67
C ILE A 295 5.61 -25.52 -5.87
N VAL A 296 5.06 -24.32 -5.96
CA VAL A 296 5.44 -23.18 -5.11
C VAL A 296 4.53 -23.16 -3.90
N THR A 297 5.12 -23.20 -2.70
CA THR A 297 4.36 -23.08 -1.45
C THR A 297 4.13 -21.61 -1.08
N PRO A 298 3.03 -21.29 -0.35
CA PRO A 298 2.73 -19.93 0.06
C PRO A 298 3.88 -19.26 0.84
N GLY A 299 4.23 -18.02 0.48
CA GLY A 299 5.24 -17.23 1.17
C GLY A 299 6.69 -17.56 0.84
N VAL A 300 6.96 -18.57 0.02
CA VAL A 300 8.32 -18.92 -0.40
C VAL A 300 8.84 -17.95 -1.46
N THR A 301 10.14 -17.64 -1.38
CA THR A 301 10.83 -16.84 -2.38
C THR A 301 10.98 -17.64 -3.68
N VAL A 302 10.48 -17.10 -4.77
CA VAL A 302 10.54 -17.69 -6.11
C VAL A 302 11.73 -17.18 -6.89
N ALA A 303 12.06 -15.89 -6.76
CA ALA A 303 13.21 -15.29 -7.39
C ALA A 303 13.86 -14.21 -6.50
N GLU A 304 15.17 -14.04 -6.65
CA GLU A 304 15.96 -12.98 -6.01
C GLU A 304 16.50 -12.06 -7.10
N ILE A 305 16.24 -10.74 -6.97
CA ILE A 305 16.69 -9.74 -7.94
C ILE A 305 17.61 -8.75 -7.26
N VAL A 306 18.77 -8.54 -7.86
CA VAL A 306 19.73 -7.48 -7.50
C VAL A 306 19.43 -6.28 -8.37
N PRO A 307 19.01 -5.15 -7.80
CA PRO A 307 18.74 -3.94 -8.58
C PRO A 307 19.97 -3.41 -9.31
N GLU A 308 19.80 -2.85 -10.51
CA GLU A 308 20.92 -2.37 -11.35
C GLU A 308 21.28 -0.91 -11.10
N ASP A 309 20.30 -0.07 -10.75
CA ASP A 309 20.45 1.39 -10.64
C ASP A 309 20.76 1.87 -9.21
N GLU A 310 21.44 1.05 -8.41
CA GLU A 310 21.69 1.46 -7.05
C GLU A 310 23.01 2.19 -6.89
N LYS A 311 22.93 3.33 -6.24
CA LYS A 311 24.10 4.03 -5.73
C LYS A 311 24.94 3.06 -4.91
N LEU A 312 26.23 3.06 -5.14
CA LEU A 312 27.15 2.31 -4.31
C LEU A 312 27.39 3.09 -3.02
N ILE A 313 27.30 2.40 -1.89
CA ILE A 313 27.67 2.94 -0.59
C ILE A 313 28.84 2.15 -0.05
N ILE A 314 29.61 2.79 0.79
CA ILE A 314 30.72 2.15 1.47
C ILE A 314 30.29 1.81 2.88
N GLU A 315 30.39 0.55 3.23
CA GLU A 315 30.19 0.06 4.59
C GLU A 315 31.54 -0.12 5.23
N ALA A 316 31.81 0.63 6.29
CA ALA A 316 33.10 0.65 6.98
C ALA A 316 32.95 0.25 8.45
N ASN A 317 33.92 -0.50 8.96
CA ASN A 317 34.04 -0.96 10.34
C ASN A 317 34.90 0.02 11.11
N LEU A 318 34.25 0.85 11.95
CA LEU A 318 34.93 1.85 12.73
C LEU A 318 35.39 1.30 14.08
N PRO A 319 36.64 1.46 14.46
CA PRO A 319 37.14 1.06 15.80
C PRO A 319 36.35 1.78 16.92
N LEU A 320 36.17 1.09 18.05
CA LEU A 320 35.44 1.59 19.21
C LEU A 320 36.02 2.91 19.76
N SER A 321 37.33 3.11 19.69
CA SER A 321 38.01 4.31 20.16
C SER A 321 37.63 5.60 19.40
N GLU A 322 37.14 5.46 18.17
CA GLU A 322 36.90 6.59 17.26
C GLU A 322 35.45 7.06 17.21
N ILE A 323 34.50 6.31 17.80
CA ILE A 323 33.06 6.60 17.69
C ILE A 323 32.67 7.95 18.27
N GLY A 324 33.39 8.40 19.32
CA GLY A 324 33.11 9.69 19.97
C GLY A 324 33.32 10.93 19.08
N TYR A 325 34.03 10.76 17.96
CA TYR A 325 34.36 11.85 17.02
C TYR A 325 33.58 11.80 15.73
N ILE A 326 32.75 10.75 15.51
CA ILE A 326 32.04 10.55 14.24
C ILE A 326 30.55 10.84 14.39
N SER A 327 30.02 11.60 13.46
CA SER A 327 28.59 11.90 13.35
C SER A 327 28.14 11.87 11.91
N VAL A 328 26.82 11.69 11.71
CA VAL A 328 26.20 11.79 10.40
C VAL A 328 26.40 13.19 9.83
N GLY A 329 26.78 13.26 8.56
CA GLY A 329 27.03 14.51 7.82
C GLY A 329 28.50 14.88 7.67
N LEU A 330 29.43 14.19 8.34
CA LEU A 330 30.87 14.42 8.18
C LEU A 330 31.34 13.98 6.79
N ASP A 331 32.30 14.73 6.24
CA ASP A 331 32.95 14.38 4.99
C ASP A 331 33.98 13.27 5.21
N ALA A 332 34.11 12.40 4.22
CA ALA A 332 35.04 11.27 4.26
C ALA A 332 35.85 11.18 2.96
N LYS A 333 37.07 10.69 3.08
CA LYS A 333 37.97 10.39 1.95
C LYS A 333 38.13 8.87 1.85
N ILE A 334 37.81 8.31 0.70
CA ILE A 334 37.80 6.87 0.44
C ILE A 334 38.96 6.54 -0.47
N ARG A 335 39.73 5.51 -0.11
CA ARG A 335 40.86 5.00 -0.88
C ARG A 335 40.72 3.49 -1.08
N LEU A 336 41.29 2.98 -2.17
CA LEU A 336 41.35 1.53 -2.39
C LEU A 336 42.29 0.90 -1.34
N ASN A 337 41.83 -0.20 -0.73
CA ASN A 337 42.65 -1.02 0.16
C ASN A 337 43.38 -2.11 -0.65
N THR A 338 44.23 -1.66 -1.58
CA THR A 338 45.07 -2.53 -2.41
C THR A 338 46.49 -1.95 -2.46
N PRO A 339 47.54 -2.76 -2.69
CA PRO A 339 48.94 -2.26 -2.79
C PRO A 339 49.11 -1.12 -3.78
N GLU A 340 48.30 -1.11 -4.86
CA GLU A 340 48.36 -0.08 -5.88
C GLU A 340 47.37 1.08 -5.61
N GLY A 341 46.54 0.95 -4.60
CA GLY A 341 45.46 1.92 -4.26
C GLY A 341 46.02 3.32 -3.92
N SER A 342 47.25 3.40 -3.39
CA SER A 342 47.93 4.66 -3.08
C SER A 342 48.20 5.53 -4.31
N ARG A 343 48.17 4.96 -5.51
CA ARG A 343 48.41 5.67 -6.79
C ARG A 343 47.18 6.41 -7.29
N PHE A 344 45.98 6.03 -6.84
CA PHE A 344 44.74 6.64 -7.23
C PHE A 344 44.38 7.82 -6.32
N LYS A 345 43.71 8.83 -6.87
CA LYS A 345 43.17 9.94 -6.06
C LYS A 345 42.04 9.41 -5.16
N PRO A 346 42.01 9.82 -3.88
CA PRO A 346 40.92 9.48 -3.01
C PRO A 346 39.63 10.09 -3.54
N ILE A 347 38.52 9.37 -3.48
CA ILE A 347 37.20 9.88 -3.79
C ILE A 347 36.54 10.46 -2.55
N SER A 348 35.67 11.45 -2.75
CA SER A 348 34.96 12.13 -1.69
C SER A 348 33.64 11.39 -1.36
N GLY A 349 33.32 11.32 -0.08
CA GLY A 349 32.05 10.77 0.38
C GLY A 349 31.56 11.52 1.61
N ARG A 350 30.36 11.16 2.05
CA ARG A 350 29.74 11.73 3.26
C ARG A 350 29.14 10.63 4.11
N VAL A 351 29.32 10.72 5.41
CA VAL A 351 28.72 9.80 6.37
C VAL A 351 27.21 10.01 6.40
N VAL A 352 26.44 8.97 6.05
CA VAL A 352 24.97 8.97 6.02
C VAL A 352 24.33 8.17 7.16
N PHE A 353 25.10 7.25 7.74
CA PHE A 353 24.62 6.41 8.82
C PHE A 353 25.78 6.01 9.74
N VAL A 354 25.52 6.02 11.04
CA VAL A 354 26.38 5.48 12.10
C VAL A 354 25.53 4.54 12.94
N SER A 355 26.00 3.31 13.16
CA SER A 355 25.29 2.35 14.01
C SER A 355 25.13 2.88 15.43
N ALA A 356 23.96 2.67 16.03
CA ALA A 356 23.69 3.08 17.41
C ALA A 356 24.34 2.12 18.44
N ASP A 357 24.71 0.91 18.01
CA ASP A 357 25.32 -0.09 18.88
C ASP A 357 26.49 -0.76 18.15
N ARG A 358 27.38 -1.38 18.95
CA ARG A 358 28.49 -2.15 18.43
C ARG A 358 28.02 -3.41 17.72
N THR A 359 28.73 -3.78 16.71
CA THR A 359 28.49 -5.00 15.93
C THR A 359 29.71 -5.90 16.11
N SER A 360 29.48 -7.17 16.42
CA SER A 360 30.51 -8.21 16.43
C SER A 360 30.24 -9.17 15.27
N THR A 361 31.28 -9.50 14.53
CA THR A 361 31.20 -10.55 13.51
C THR A 361 31.71 -11.85 14.11
N LYS A 362 31.05 -13.00 13.85
CA LYS A 362 31.38 -14.31 14.39
C LYS A 362 32.83 -14.74 14.15
N ASN A 363 33.56 -14.09 13.25
CA ASN A 363 34.92 -14.42 12.84
C ASN A 363 35.96 -13.33 13.16
N GLU A 364 35.57 -12.18 13.72
CA GLU A 364 36.46 -11.09 14.12
C GLU A 364 36.39 -10.94 15.64
N GLU A 365 37.57 -10.97 16.30
CA GLU A 365 37.66 -10.81 17.76
C GLU A 365 37.45 -9.39 18.26
N GLU A 366 37.28 -8.41 17.34
CA GLU A 366 37.13 -7.00 17.68
C GLU A 366 35.74 -6.51 17.37
N ASP A 367 35.12 -5.87 18.35
CA ASP A 367 33.85 -5.12 18.19
C ASP A 367 34.12 -3.83 17.41
N PHE A 368 33.19 -3.44 16.55
CA PHE A 368 33.26 -2.20 15.77
C PHE A 368 31.89 -1.54 15.63
N TYR A 369 31.88 -0.27 15.27
CA TYR A 369 30.69 0.45 14.84
C TYR A 369 30.57 0.45 13.31
N LEU A 370 29.37 0.13 12.81
CA LEU A 370 29.11 0.15 11.39
C LEU A 370 28.82 1.58 10.93
N VAL A 371 29.59 2.06 9.96
CA VAL A 371 29.40 3.37 9.35
C VAL A 371 29.12 3.21 7.86
N LYS A 372 28.10 3.92 7.34
CA LYS A 372 27.80 3.95 5.90
C LYS A 372 28.10 5.31 5.33
N ILE A 373 28.84 5.32 4.23
CA ILE A 373 29.30 6.50 3.53
C ILE A 373 28.75 6.48 2.12
N GLU A 374 28.05 7.54 1.74
CA GLU A 374 27.58 7.74 0.37
C GLU A 374 28.65 8.50 -0.43
N THR A 375 28.89 8.07 -1.66
CA THR A 375 29.74 8.77 -2.63
C THR A 375 28.99 9.01 -3.93
N ASN A 376 29.22 10.16 -4.54
CA ASN A 376 28.70 10.46 -5.87
C ASN A 376 29.68 10.04 -6.99
N GLU A 377 30.88 9.64 -6.63
CA GLU A 377 31.91 9.21 -7.56
C GLU A 377 31.82 7.71 -7.77
N THR A 378 31.78 7.28 -9.02
CA THR A 378 31.63 5.86 -9.40
C THR A 378 32.95 5.20 -9.77
N SER A 379 34.07 5.96 -9.79
CA SER A 379 35.39 5.44 -10.15
C SER A 379 36.52 6.23 -9.50
N PHE A 380 37.59 5.52 -9.17
CA PHE A 380 38.86 6.11 -8.79
C PHE A 380 39.65 6.52 -10.04
N THR A 381 40.17 7.72 -10.07
CA THR A 381 40.89 8.25 -11.26
C THR A 381 42.39 8.47 -10.97
N LYS A 382 43.23 8.15 -11.98
CA LYS A 382 44.64 8.45 -11.98
C LYS A 382 45.10 8.80 -13.39
N GLN A 383 45.41 10.06 -13.66
CA GLN A 383 45.78 10.58 -14.98
C GLN A 383 44.91 10.01 -16.11
N ASN A 384 45.29 8.90 -16.76
CA ASN A 384 44.55 8.26 -17.87
C ASN A 384 43.94 6.91 -17.48
N GLU A 385 44.10 6.45 -16.25
CA GLU A 385 43.53 5.19 -15.74
C GLU A 385 42.31 5.49 -14.85
N SER A 386 41.25 4.71 -15.01
CA SER A 386 40.09 4.76 -14.14
C SER A 386 39.76 3.36 -13.63
N PHE A 387 39.57 3.23 -12.31
CA PHE A 387 39.12 2.00 -11.68
C PHE A 387 37.67 2.19 -11.23
N ARG A 388 36.75 1.49 -11.88
CA ARG A 388 35.32 1.56 -11.54
C ARG A 388 35.05 0.86 -10.21
N LEU A 389 34.19 1.46 -9.40
CA LEU A 389 33.70 0.84 -8.17
C LEU A 389 32.77 -0.34 -8.50
N TYR A 390 33.03 -1.48 -7.87
CA TYR A 390 32.18 -2.66 -7.90
C TYR A 390 31.86 -3.10 -6.49
N SER A 391 30.71 -3.74 -6.30
CA SER A 391 30.35 -4.37 -5.04
C SER A 391 31.41 -5.39 -4.60
N GLY A 392 31.80 -5.34 -3.32
CA GLY A 392 32.82 -6.22 -2.74
C GLY A 392 34.26 -5.67 -2.78
N VAL A 393 34.53 -4.54 -3.45
CA VAL A 393 35.85 -3.92 -3.48
C VAL A 393 36.24 -3.45 -2.07
N PRO A 394 37.39 -3.88 -1.53
CA PRO A 394 37.88 -3.42 -0.24
C PRO A 394 38.41 -1.99 -0.34
N VAL A 395 38.03 -1.15 0.62
CA VAL A 395 38.40 0.27 0.70
C VAL A 395 38.79 0.66 2.12
N VAL A 396 39.62 1.69 2.24
CA VAL A 396 39.89 2.36 3.51
C VAL A 396 39.20 3.72 3.49
N VAL A 397 38.42 3.99 4.53
CA VAL A 397 37.71 5.25 4.71
C VAL A 397 38.39 6.08 5.77
N GLY A 398 38.74 7.32 5.46
CA GLY A 398 39.17 8.33 6.42
C GLY A 398 38.08 9.36 6.64
N VAL A 399 37.34 9.27 7.74
CA VAL A 399 36.34 10.28 8.10
C VAL A 399 37.05 11.51 8.67
N ILE A 400 36.73 12.71 8.16
CA ILE A 400 37.33 13.97 8.60
C ILE A 400 36.65 14.39 9.90
N THR A 401 37.32 14.13 11.02
CA THR A 401 36.79 14.44 12.37
C THR A 401 37.14 15.86 12.83
N GLY A 402 38.11 16.50 12.18
CA GLY A 402 38.51 17.84 12.53
C GLY A 402 39.62 18.38 11.66
N LYS A 403 39.98 19.64 11.92
CA LYS A 403 41.10 20.33 11.29
C LYS A 403 42.00 20.86 12.38
N ARG A 404 43.31 20.54 12.29
CA ARG A 404 44.30 21.02 13.25
C ARG A 404 45.43 21.79 12.55
N SER A 405 45.96 22.82 13.20
CA SER A 405 47.16 23.48 12.73
C SER A 405 48.37 22.56 12.93
N PHE A 406 49.37 22.70 12.08
CA PHE A 406 50.62 21.95 12.18
C PHE A 406 51.28 22.15 13.55
N ILE A 407 51.20 23.35 14.13
CA ILE A 407 51.70 23.70 15.44
C ILE A 407 50.95 22.98 16.57
N ASP A 408 49.64 22.86 16.48
CA ASP A 408 48.85 22.13 17.47
C ASP A 408 49.26 20.64 17.51
N TYR A 409 49.57 20.06 16.34
CA TYR A 409 50.06 18.69 16.27
C TYR A 409 51.39 18.49 17.02
N PHE A 410 52.31 19.45 16.87
CA PHE A 410 53.59 19.42 17.53
C PHE A 410 53.53 19.72 19.02
N LEU A 411 52.64 20.64 19.46
CA LEU A 411 52.47 21.03 20.83
C LEU A 411 51.59 20.12 21.68
N THR A 412 50.73 19.29 21.05
CA THR A 412 49.80 18.42 21.76
C THR A 412 50.50 17.48 22.77
N PRO A 413 51.61 16.76 22.45
CA PRO A 413 52.30 15.93 23.45
C PRO A 413 52.84 16.70 24.63
N PHE A 414 53.26 17.92 24.44
CA PHE A 414 53.71 18.80 25.53
C PHE A 414 52.55 19.30 26.40
N LYS A 415 51.43 19.69 25.78
CA LYS A 415 50.23 20.12 26.51
C LYS A 415 49.63 18.97 27.32
N SER A 416 49.58 17.76 26.77
CA SER A 416 49.08 16.58 27.50
C SER A 416 49.97 16.19 28.66
N GLY A 417 51.31 16.23 28.50
CA GLY A 417 52.29 16.00 29.58
C GLY A 417 52.12 17.01 30.72
N PHE A 418 51.96 18.30 30.42
CA PHE A 418 51.70 19.35 31.42
C PHE A 418 50.38 19.16 32.15
N SER A 419 49.29 18.84 31.42
CA SER A 419 47.97 18.66 32.05
C SER A 419 47.95 17.47 33.03
N PHE A 420 48.68 16.39 32.71
CA PHE A 420 48.85 15.26 33.63
C PHE A 420 49.70 15.58 34.85
N ALA A 421 50.75 16.44 34.69
CA ALA A 421 51.64 16.80 35.78
C ALA A 421 50.99 17.73 36.83
N PHE A 422 49.90 18.46 36.45
CA PHE A 422 49.19 19.39 37.34
C PHE A 422 47.78 18.94 37.73
N SER A 423 47.34 17.74 37.32
CA SER A 423 46.06 17.15 37.79
C SER A 423 46.37 16.22 38.97
N GLU A 424 46.27 16.74 40.19
CA GLU A 424 46.21 15.94 41.40
C GLU A 424 44.82 15.30 41.52
N ARG A 425 44.78 14.07 42.01
CA ARG A 425 43.55 13.27 42.17
C ARG A 425 42.75 13.77 43.35
#